data_0d43c7eb1a787fa2089b6272133090f4
#
_entry.id   0d43c7eb1a787fa2089b6272133090f4
#
_cell.length_a   1.000
_cell.length_b   1.000
_cell.length_c   1.000
_cell.angle_alpha   90.00
_cell.angle_beta   90.00
_cell.angle_gamma   90.00
#
_symmetry.space_group_name_H-M   'P 1'
#
loop_
_entity.id
_entity.type
_entity.pdbx_description
1 polymer ?
#
loop_
_entity_poly.entity_id
_entity_poly.type
_entity_poly.pdbx_seq_one_letter_code
_entity_poly.pdbx_strand_id
1 'polypeptide(L)'
;MTLVHSNFAEIDAILDSLGIPAVDGMLFDLGVSSPQLDDASRGFSYMADAPLDMRMDKDDALTAGEVVNTWPQGELRRILYDYGEERYAPQIAAAICRAREKAPVETTLELVDIIRSAMPAQALREKQHPAKRSFQAIRIAVNDELGAVSRMMQAAVGRLNPGGRLAVITFHSLEDRIVKSEMQQAARGCTCPPEFPVCVCGKKPLVKLVTRKPIVSGPAELEENPRARSAKLRVAEKL
;
A
#
# COMPACT_ATOMS: atom_id res chain seq x y z
N MET A 1 -7.25 -26.93 4.57
CA MET A 1 -6.98 -25.50 4.40
C MET A 1 -7.55 -24.77 5.60
N THR A 2 -6.77 -23.90 6.24
CA THR A 2 -7.20 -23.07 7.37
C THR A 2 -7.38 -21.64 6.87
N LEU A 3 -8.53 -21.02 7.15
CA LEU A 3 -8.81 -19.62 6.84
C LEU A 3 -8.76 -18.83 8.14
N VAL A 4 -8.04 -17.70 8.12
CA VAL A 4 -7.93 -16.78 9.26
C VAL A 4 -8.32 -15.38 8.79
N HIS A 5 -9.32 -14.76 9.44
CA HIS A 5 -9.66 -13.36 9.21
C HIS A 5 -8.74 -12.50 10.08
N SER A 6 -7.76 -11.85 9.46
CA SER A 6 -6.79 -10.98 10.14
C SER A 6 -6.05 -10.12 9.12
N ASN A 7 -5.34 -9.10 9.61
CA ASN A 7 -4.42 -8.31 8.81
C ASN A 7 -3.11 -9.10 8.59
N PHE A 8 -2.58 -9.11 7.38
CA PHE A 8 -1.31 -9.77 7.05
C PHE A 8 -0.11 -9.21 7.85
N ALA A 9 -0.22 -8.00 8.39
CA ALA A 9 0.77 -7.43 9.29
C ALA A 9 0.97 -8.26 10.57
N GLU A 10 -0.07 -9.03 10.96
CA GLU A 10 -0.08 -9.86 12.16
C GLU A 10 0.39 -11.31 11.88
N ILE A 11 1.17 -11.54 10.83
CA ILE A 11 1.59 -12.88 10.40
C ILE A 11 2.27 -13.68 11.53
N ASP A 12 3.02 -13.02 12.41
CA ASP A 12 3.64 -13.66 13.56
C ASP A 12 2.57 -14.23 14.51
N ALA A 13 1.61 -13.41 14.91
CA ALA A 13 0.53 -13.81 15.82
C ALA A 13 -0.35 -14.89 15.19
N ILE A 14 -0.61 -14.80 13.88
CA ILE A 14 -1.37 -15.82 13.13
C ILE A 14 -0.64 -17.16 13.18
N LEU A 15 0.65 -17.21 12.87
CA LEU A 15 1.42 -18.44 12.88
C LEU A 15 1.55 -19.02 14.29
N ASP A 16 1.75 -18.18 15.29
CA ASP A 16 1.80 -18.61 16.71
C ASP A 16 0.47 -19.22 17.14
N SER A 17 -0.66 -18.63 16.78
CA SER A 17 -2.00 -19.15 17.11
C SER A 17 -2.28 -20.52 16.47
N LEU A 18 -1.65 -20.80 15.35
CA LEU A 18 -1.75 -22.07 14.62
C LEU A 18 -0.69 -23.11 15.08
N GLY A 19 0.22 -22.73 15.96
CA GLY A 19 1.33 -23.59 16.41
C GLY A 19 2.37 -23.84 15.31
N ILE A 20 2.50 -22.92 14.33
CA ILE A 20 3.42 -23.04 13.19
C ILE A 20 4.65 -22.15 13.45
N PRO A 21 5.81 -22.73 13.79
CA PRO A 21 7.00 -21.93 14.10
C PRO A 21 7.62 -21.26 12.86
N ALA A 22 7.58 -21.91 11.71
CA ALA A 22 8.07 -21.41 10.45
C ALA A 22 7.43 -22.14 9.26
N VAL A 23 7.54 -21.56 8.05
CA VAL A 23 6.97 -22.09 6.81
C VAL A 23 8.02 -22.11 5.69
N ASP A 24 7.78 -22.92 4.64
CA ASP A 24 8.67 -23.03 3.49
C ASP A 24 8.38 -22.01 2.39
N GLY A 25 7.24 -21.33 2.47
CA GLY A 25 6.86 -20.30 1.52
C GLY A 25 5.77 -19.38 2.04
N MET A 26 5.87 -18.09 1.67
CA MET A 26 4.86 -17.09 1.89
C MET A 26 4.59 -16.36 0.58
N LEU A 27 3.30 -16.15 0.28
CA LEU A 27 2.84 -15.28 -0.81
C LEU A 27 1.93 -14.20 -0.23
N PHE A 28 2.28 -12.95 -0.48
CA PHE A 28 1.45 -11.80 -0.15
C PHE A 28 1.01 -11.12 -1.45
N ASP A 29 -0.32 -11.00 -1.63
CA ASP A 29 -0.97 -10.27 -2.71
C ASP A 29 -1.56 -9.00 -2.10
N LEU A 30 -0.83 -7.87 -2.24
CA LEU A 30 -1.14 -6.64 -1.54
C LEU A 30 -2.23 -5.82 -2.23
N GLY A 31 -2.79 -4.89 -1.49
CA GLY A 31 -3.76 -3.91 -1.99
C GLY A 31 -5.21 -4.38 -1.91
N VAL A 32 -6.06 -3.74 -2.71
CA VAL A 32 -7.53 -3.92 -2.69
C VAL A 32 -7.92 -5.08 -3.58
N SER A 33 -8.80 -5.95 -3.10
CA SER A 33 -9.35 -7.03 -3.90
C SER A 33 -10.36 -6.53 -4.96
N SER A 34 -10.54 -7.31 -6.04
CA SER A 34 -11.53 -6.97 -7.06
C SER A 34 -12.94 -6.82 -6.52
N PRO A 35 -13.47 -7.71 -5.63
CA PRO A 35 -14.78 -7.51 -5.02
C PRO A 35 -14.92 -6.20 -4.24
N GLN A 36 -13.85 -5.74 -3.55
CA GLN A 36 -13.88 -4.45 -2.86
C GLN A 36 -13.97 -3.26 -3.82
N LEU A 37 -13.34 -3.34 -5.01
CA LEU A 37 -13.43 -2.31 -6.03
C LEU A 37 -14.75 -2.33 -6.80
N ASP A 38 -15.33 -3.51 -6.99
CA ASP A 38 -16.55 -3.70 -7.77
C ASP A 38 -17.83 -3.38 -6.96
N ASP A 39 -17.77 -3.49 -5.64
CA ASP A 39 -18.82 -3.03 -4.73
C ASP A 39 -18.73 -1.52 -4.52
N ALA A 40 -19.53 -0.75 -5.26
CA ALA A 40 -19.55 0.71 -5.16
C ALA A 40 -19.78 1.20 -3.71
N SER A 41 -20.61 0.50 -2.93
CA SER A 41 -20.95 0.88 -1.55
C SER A 41 -19.74 0.94 -0.60
N ARG A 42 -18.61 0.35 -0.99
CA ARG A 42 -17.35 0.36 -0.24
C ARG A 42 -16.55 1.67 -0.37
N GLY A 43 -16.94 2.56 -1.28
CA GLY A 43 -16.32 3.89 -1.44
C GLY A 43 -14.90 3.91 -2.03
N PHE A 44 -14.39 2.80 -2.56
CA PHE A 44 -13.05 2.75 -3.17
C PHE A 44 -13.00 3.40 -4.56
N SER A 45 -14.14 3.47 -5.26
CA SER A 45 -14.21 3.97 -6.63
C SER A 45 -14.48 5.48 -6.67
N TYR A 46 -13.70 6.19 -7.48
CA TYR A 46 -13.97 7.59 -7.85
C TYR A 46 -14.87 7.73 -9.09
N MET A 47 -15.43 6.61 -9.59
CA MET A 47 -16.28 6.58 -10.78
C MET A 47 -17.77 6.36 -10.46
N ALA A 48 -18.08 5.98 -9.24
CA ALA A 48 -19.43 5.71 -8.77
C ALA A 48 -19.67 6.49 -7.48
N ASP A 49 -20.89 7.00 -7.31
CA ASP A 49 -21.28 7.68 -6.07
C ASP A 49 -21.56 6.68 -4.95
N ALA A 50 -20.93 6.91 -3.81
CA ALA A 50 -21.03 6.04 -2.65
C ALA A 50 -20.58 6.77 -1.38
N PRO A 51 -20.92 6.28 -0.18
CA PRO A 51 -20.36 6.79 1.06
C PRO A 51 -18.83 6.76 1.07
N LEU A 52 -18.19 7.74 1.69
CA LEU A 52 -16.74 7.80 1.86
C LEU A 52 -16.28 6.82 2.97
N ASP A 53 -16.26 5.53 2.67
CA ASP A 53 -15.84 4.48 3.60
C ASP A 53 -14.35 4.11 3.41
N MET A 54 -13.99 3.44 2.34
CA MET A 54 -12.64 2.96 1.96
C MET A 54 -11.98 2.00 2.97
N ARG A 55 -12.66 1.49 3.97
CA ARG A 55 -12.10 0.49 4.89
C ARG A 55 -11.98 -0.86 4.19
N MET A 56 -10.83 -1.52 4.30
CA MET A 56 -10.66 -2.91 3.84
C MET A 56 -11.39 -3.86 4.79
N ASP A 57 -11.22 -3.67 6.09
CA ASP A 57 -12.01 -4.31 7.13
C ASP A 57 -13.14 -3.37 7.60
N LYS A 58 -14.38 -3.84 7.53
CA LYS A 58 -15.57 -3.05 7.95
C LYS A 58 -15.63 -2.81 9.45
N ASP A 59 -14.91 -3.61 10.23
CA ASP A 59 -14.87 -3.49 11.67
C ASP A 59 -13.85 -2.44 12.15
N ASP A 60 -12.96 -1.94 11.24
CA ASP A 60 -12.07 -0.83 11.55
C ASP A 60 -12.86 0.47 11.82
N ALA A 61 -12.35 1.28 12.74
CA ALA A 61 -13.02 2.52 13.15
C ALA A 61 -12.89 3.65 12.13
N LEU A 62 -11.70 3.82 11.51
CA LEU A 62 -11.37 4.97 10.68
C LEU A 62 -11.93 4.82 9.26
N THR A 63 -12.78 5.76 8.84
CA THR A 63 -13.32 5.84 7.48
C THR A 63 -12.69 6.97 6.67
N ALA A 64 -12.83 6.93 5.34
CA ALA A 64 -12.42 8.03 4.47
C ALA A 64 -13.20 9.32 4.77
N GLY A 65 -14.48 9.21 5.10
CA GLY A 65 -15.30 10.33 5.55
C GLY A 65 -14.72 11.00 6.80
N GLU A 66 -14.27 10.23 7.77
CA GLU A 66 -13.62 10.76 8.97
C GLU A 66 -12.30 11.45 8.66
N VAL A 67 -11.44 10.84 7.83
CA VAL A 67 -10.19 11.48 7.37
C VAL A 67 -10.46 12.82 6.69
N VAL A 68 -11.40 12.86 5.74
CA VAL A 68 -11.73 14.07 4.96
C VAL A 68 -12.34 15.16 5.84
N ASN A 69 -13.25 14.80 6.76
CA ASN A 69 -14.00 15.77 7.52
C ASN A 69 -13.31 16.24 8.82
N THR A 70 -12.40 15.45 9.39
CA THR A 70 -11.85 15.75 10.72
C THR A 70 -10.35 16.07 10.74
N TRP A 71 -9.57 15.49 9.82
CA TRP A 71 -8.13 15.65 9.88
C TRP A 71 -7.69 17.11 9.60
N PRO A 72 -6.63 17.60 10.30
CA PRO A 72 -6.06 18.91 10.04
C PRO A 72 -5.58 19.06 8.58
N GLN A 73 -5.69 20.28 8.02
CA GLN A 73 -5.22 20.55 6.65
C GLN A 73 -3.78 20.12 6.40
N GLY A 74 -2.91 20.28 7.40
CA GLY A 74 -1.51 19.86 7.32
C GLY A 74 -1.37 18.34 7.11
N GLU A 75 -2.18 17.54 7.82
CA GLU A 75 -2.19 16.08 7.68
C GLU A 75 -2.79 15.65 6.35
N LEU A 76 -3.89 16.26 5.92
CA LEU A 76 -4.45 16.00 4.59
C LEU A 76 -3.43 16.30 3.49
N ARG A 77 -2.72 17.44 3.57
CA ARG A 77 -1.65 17.76 2.63
C ARG A 77 -0.54 16.71 2.65
N ARG A 78 -0.13 16.27 3.86
CA ARG A 78 0.93 15.28 4.03
C ARG A 78 0.57 13.96 3.35
N ILE A 79 -0.60 13.39 3.66
CA ILE A 79 -1.00 12.11 3.04
C ILE A 79 -1.19 12.23 1.54
N LEU A 80 -1.77 13.31 1.04
CA LEU A 80 -1.92 13.54 -0.40
C LEU A 80 -0.57 13.60 -1.11
N TYR A 81 0.43 14.22 -0.50
CA TYR A 81 1.79 14.30 -1.04
C TYR A 81 2.55 12.99 -0.89
N ASP A 82 2.62 12.42 0.32
CA ASP A 82 3.45 11.24 0.63
C ASP A 82 2.84 9.95 0.08
N TYR A 83 1.52 9.78 0.16
CA TYR A 83 0.82 8.54 -0.23
C TYR A 83 0.20 8.60 -1.62
N GLY A 84 -0.14 9.80 -2.08
CA GLY A 84 -0.69 10.03 -3.42
C GLY A 84 0.36 10.41 -4.46
N GLU A 85 1.53 10.86 -4.04
CA GLU A 85 2.49 11.55 -4.91
C GLU A 85 1.79 12.68 -5.70
N GLU A 86 0.85 13.39 -5.02
CA GLU A 86 -0.05 14.38 -5.63
C GLU A 86 0.60 15.77 -5.62
N ARG A 87 0.83 16.31 -6.81
CA ARG A 87 1.46 17.64 -6.97
C ARG A 87 0.61 18.80 -6.43
N TYR A 88 -0.71 18.64 -6.49
CA TYR A 88 -1.66 19.65 -6.05
C TYR A 88 -2.15 19.43 -4.62
N ALA A 89 -1.41 18.63 -3.84
CA ALA A 89 -1.76 18.30 -2.46
C ALA A 89 -2.11 19.53 -1.58
N PRO A 90 -1.36 20.67 -1.63
CA PRO A 90 -1.73 21.85 -0.84
C PRO A 90 -3.08 22.46 -1.23
N GLN A 91 -3.35 22.55 -2.55
CA GLN A 91 -4.59 23.14 -3.08
C GLN A 91 -5.79 22.24 -2.78
N ILE A 92 -5.63 20.93 -2.94
CA ILE A 92 -6.67 19.93 -2.68
C ILE A 92 -7.00 19.91 -1.18
N ALA A 93 -5.99 19.85 -0.30
CA ALA A 93 -6.21 19.88 1.14
C ALA A 93 -6.95 21.15 1.59
N ALA A 94 -6.56 22.30 1.05
CA ALA A 94 -7.25 23.57 1.34
C ALA A 94 -8.69 23.58 0.80
N ALA A 95 -8.95 22.98 -0.37
CA ALA A 95 -10.29 22.89 -0.94
C ALA A 95 -11.20 21.98 -0.11
N ILE A 96 -10.69 20.84 0.34
CA ILE A 96 -11.41 19.93 1.25
C ILE A 96 -11.78 20.67 2.53
N CYS A 97 -10.84 21.37 3.18
CA CYS A 97 -11.12 22.11 4.41
C CYS A 97 -12.19 23.19 4.19
N ARG A 98 -12.12 23.96 3.11
CA ARG A 98 -13.16 24.97 2.80
C ARG A 98 -14.53 24.36 2.47
N ALA A 99 -14.57 23.18 1.85
CA ALA A 99 -15.83 22.51 1.53
C ALA A 99 -16.51 22.01 2.80
N ARG A 100 -15.79 21.32 3.68
CA ARG A 100 -16.35 20.77 4.92
C ARG A 100 -16.78 21.83 5.95
N GLU A 101 -16.28 23.08 5.86
CA GLU A 101 -16.77 24.21 6.66
C GLU A 101 -18.22 24.58 6.33
N LYS A 102 -18.70 24.26 5.12
CA LYS A 102 -20.07 24.53 4.66
C LYS A 102 -21.00 23.37 4.94
N ALA A 103 -20.57 22.17 4.63
CA ALA A 103 -21.28 20.91 4.88
C ALA A 103 -20.27 19.76 4.89
N PRO A 104 -20.50 18.70 5.69
CA PRO A 104 -19.68 17.50 5.63
C PRO A 104 -19.61 16.93 4.20
N VAL A 105 -18.45 16.40 3.82
CA VAL A 105 -18.25 15.69 2.55
C VAL A 105 -18.64 14.23 2.79
N GLU A 106 -19.75 13.81 2.22
CA GLU A 106 -20.34 12.50 2.53
C GLU A 106 -20.07 11.45 1.48
N THR A 107 -19.93 11.87 0.20
CA THR A 107 -19.85 10.91 -0.90
C THR A 107 -18.55 11.01 -1.71
N THR A 108 -18.27 9.94 -2.43
CA THR A 108 -17.10 9.83 -3.31
C THR A 108 -17.12 10.88 -4.42
N LEU A 109 -18.29 11.13 -5.06
CA LEU A 109 -18.38 12.10 -6.14
C LEU A 109 -18.29 13.55 -5.64
N GLU A 110 -18.81 13.86 -4.45
CA GLU A 110 -18.59 15.17 -3.81
C GLU A 110 -17.08 15.42 -3.61
N LEU A 111 -16.35 14.42 -3.10
CA LEU A 111 -14.89 14.51 -2.97
C LEU A 111 -14.18 14.66 -4.32
N VAL A 112 -14.62 13.96 -5.35
CA VAL A 112 -14.09 14.10 -6.73
C VAL A 112 -14.26 15.53 -7.22
N ASP A 113 -15.43 16.14 -7.03
CA ASP A 113 -15.71 17.51 -7.49
C ASP A 113 -14.86 18.54 -6.73
N ILE A 114 -14.66 18.36 -5.43
CA ILE A 114 -13.76 19.18 -4.62
C ILE A 114 -12.33 19.10 -5.15
N ILE A 115 -11.82 17.89 -5.41
CA ILE A 115 -10.47 17.66 -5.95
C ILE A 115 -10.33 18.35 -7.30
N ARG A 116 -11.28 18.15 -8.21
CA ARG A 116 -11.28 18.75 -9.56
C ARG A 116 -11.28 20.28 -9.51
N SER A 117 -12.06 20.87 -8.61
CA SER A 117 -12.13 22.32 -8.43
C SER A 117 -10.80 22.93 -7.96
N ALA A 118 -9.96 22.15 -7.30
CA ALA A 118 -8.66 22.58 -6.79
C ALA A 118 -7.52 22.45 -7.81
N MET A 119 -7.77 21.78 -8.95
CA MET A 119 -6.74 21.48 -9.94
C MET A 119 -6.82 22.44 -11.14
N PRO A 120 -5.66 22.81 -11.73
CA PRO A 120 -5.66 23.63 -12.95
C PRO A 120 -6.20 22.86 -14.16
N ALA A 121 -6.81 23.57 -15.10
CA ALA A 121 -7.42 22.99 -16.30
C ALA A 121 -6.47 22.07 -17.11
N GLN A 122 -5.17 22.33 -17.09
CA GLN A 122 -4.17 21.51 -17.76
C GLN A 122 -4.08 20.12 -17.10
N ALA A 123 -4.11 20.04 -15.77
CA ALA A 123 -4.06 18.77 -15.03
C ALA A 123 -5.30 17.91 -15.25
N LEU A 124 -6.47 18.56 -15.44
CA LEU A 124 -7.73 17.88 -15.73
C LEU A 124 -7.77 17.19 -17.11
N ARG A 125 -6.84 17.55 -18.02
CA ARG A 125 -6.71 16.94 -19.35
C ARG A 125 -5.72 15.78 -19.40
N GLU A 126 -5.07 15.45 -18.30
CA GLU A 126 -4.16 14.30 -18.22
C GLU A 126 -4.94 12.99 -18.45
N LYS A 127 -4.25 11.96 -18.99
CA LYS A 127 -4.84 10.63 -19.21
C LYS A 127 -5.40 9.99 -17.94
N GLN A 128 -4.81 10.29 -16.80
CA GLN A 128 -5.16 9.72 -15.51
C GLN A 128 -6.29 10.54 -14.88
N HIS A 129 -7.27 9.84 -14.29
CA HIS A 129 -8.36 10.51 -13.59
C HIS A 129 -7.83 11.43 -12.47
N PRO A 130 -8.27 12.69 -12.37
CA PRO A 130 -7.73 13.68 -11.44
C PRO A 130 -7.75 13.21 -9.97
N ALA A 131 -8.82 12.53 -9.55
CA ALA A 131 -8.97 12.07 -8.18
C ALA A 131 -8.17 10.81 -7.84
N LYS A 132 -7.58 10.09 -8.82
CA LYS A 132 -6.95 8.79 -8.59
C LYS A 132 -5.90 8.81 -7.48
N ARG A 133 -5.00 9.80 -7.51
CA ARG A 133 -3.91 9.92 -6.53
C ARG A 133 -4.42 10.27 -5.15
N SER A 134 -5.41 11.16 -5.08
CA SER A 134 -6.02 11.56 -3.80
C SER A 134 -6.80 10.41 -3.17
N PHE A 135 -7.54 9.62 -3.96
CA PHE A 135 -8.23 8.43 -3.48
C PHE A 135 -7.25 7.36 -2.98
N GLN A 136 -6.16 7.12 -3.72
CA GLN A 136 -5.08 6.25 -3.25
C GLN A 136 -4.50 6.73 -1.92
N ALA A 137 -4.24 8.03 -1.78
CA ALA A 137 -3.67 8.60 -0.56
C ALA A 137 -4.58 8.40 0.66
N ILE A 138 -5.87 8.69 0.51
CA ILE A 138 -6.86 8.53 1.57
C ILE A 138 -7.02 7.05 1.92
N ARG A 139 -7.11 6.16 0.93
CA ARG A 139 -7.20 4.71 1.13
C ARG A 139 -6.02 4.16 1.93
N ILE A 140 -4.80 4.55 1.55
CA ILE A 140 -3.57 4.16 2.26
C ILE A 140 -3.61 4.65 3.71
N ALA A 141 -4.10 5.86 3.95
CA ALA A 141 -4.20 6.43 5.29
C ALA A 141 -5.26 5.72 6.15
N VAL A 142 -6.43 5.43 5.57
CA VAL A 142 -7.53 4.72 6.25
C VAL A 142 -7.10 3.33 6.71
N ASN A 143 -6.37 2.60 5.87
CA ASN A 143 -6.05 1.19 6.10
C ASN A 143 -4.62 0.95 6.62
N ASP A 144 -3.84 2.01 6.89
CA ASP A 144 -2.42 1.92 7.26
C ASP A 144 -1.62 0.96 6.34
N GLU A 145 -1.91 0.99 5.03
CA GLU A 145 -1.38 0.01 4.07
C GLU A 145 0.15 -0.08 4.10
N LEU A 146 0.84 1.06 4.10
CA LEU A 146 2.30 1.08 4.08
C LEU A 146 2.93 0.64 5.41
N GLY A 147 2.30 0.98 6.54
CA GLY A 147 2.70 0.50 7.86
C GLY A 147 2.54 -1.02 7.97
N ALA A 148 1.40 -1.54 7.51
CA ALA A 148 1.13 -2.97 7.47
C ALA A 148 2.17 -3.74 6.63
N VAL A 149 2.53 -3.22 5.42
CA VAL A 149 3.58 -3.82 4.58
C VAL A 149 4.92 -3.85 5.30
N SER A 150 5.30 -2.76 5.98
CA SER A 150 6.57 -2.71 6.71
C SER A 150 6.61 -3.73 7.86
N ARG A 151 5.54 -3.82 8.67
CA ARG A 151 5.45 -4.81 9.76
C ARG A 151 5.51 -6.24 9.23
N MET A 152 4.74 -6.54 8.19
CA MET A 152 4.74 -7.85 7.54
C MET A 152 6.14 -8.23 7.03
N MET A 153 6.83 -7.34 6.34
CA MET A 153 8.15 -7.64 5.81
C MET A 153 9.19 -7.95 6.89
N GLN A 154 9.12 -7.24 8.03
CA GLN A 154 9.99 -7.49 9.18
C GLN A 154 9.72 -8.85 9.82
N ALA A 155 8.47 -9.24 9.97
CA ALA A 155 8.05 -10.51 10.55
C ALA A 155 8.30 -11.70 9.62
N ALA A 156 7.90 -11.59 8.34
CA ALA A 156 7.90 -12.70 7.38
C ALA A 156 9.25 -13.38 7.20
N VAL A 157 10.34 -12.61 7.14
CA VAL A 157 11.70 -13.15 6.98
C VAL A 157 12.10 -14.03 8.17
N GLY A 158 11.64 -13.68 9.39
CA GLY A 158 11.89 -14.47 10.61
C GLY A 158 11.17 -15.82 10.62
N ARG A 159 10.02 -15.90 9.96
CA ARG A 159 9.13 -17.07 9.93
C ARG A 159 9.33 -17.98 8.73
N LEU A 160 10.40 -17.80 7.96
CA LEU A 160 10.77 -18.73 6.90
C LEU A 160 11.81 -19.74 7.37
N ASN A 161 11.62 -20.99 6.98
CA ASN A 161 12.66 -22.03 7.07
C ASN A 161 13.83 -21.69 6.14
N PRO A 162 15.09 -22.14 6.43
CA PRO A 162 16.18 -22.05 5.47
C PRO A 162 15.79 -22.65 4.11
N GLY A 163 16.04 -21.91 3.03
CA GLY A 163 15.60 -22.26 1.67
C GLY A 163 14.16 -21.87 1.34
N GLY A 164 13.37 -21.46 2.33
CA GLY A 164 12.00 -20.98 2.15
C GLY A 164 11.93 -19.67 1.37
N ARG A 165 10.81 -19.40 0.69
CA ARG A 165 10.66 -18.27 -0.22
C ARG A 165 9.57 -17.30 0.24
N LEU A 166 9.91 -16.01 0.20
CA LEU A 166 8.98 -14.90 0.35
C LEU A 166 8.70 -14.29 -1.03
N ALA A 167 7.44 -14.37 -1.46
CA ALA A 167 6.94 -13.76 -2.69
C ALA A 167 5.94 -12.65 -2.34
N VAL A 168 6.12 -11.45 -2.89
CA VAL A 168 5.24 -10.30 -2.63
C VAL A 168 4.85 -9.65 -3.94
N ILE A 169 3.53 -9.51 -4.17
CA ILE A 169 2.94 -8.80 -5.29
C ILE A 169 2.49 -7.43 -4.79
N THR A 170 2.94 -6.37 -5.45
CA THR A 170 2.61 -4.97 -5.15
C THR A 170 1.91 -4.33 -6.34
N PHE A 171 1.04 -3.33 -6.11
CA PHE A 171 0.25 -2.67 -7.16
C PHE A 171 0.55 -1.18 -7.33
N HIS A 172 1.31 -0.58 -6.43
CA HIS A 172 1.76 0.81 -6.59
C HIS A 172 3.22 1.02 -6.15
N SER A 173 3.76 2.20 -6.54
CA SER A 173 5.18 2.56 -6.35
C SER A 173 5.64 2.54 -4.90
N LEU A 174 4.79 2.95 -3.97
CA LEU A 174 5.16 3.05 -2.55
C LEU A 174 5.31 1.67 -1.90
N GLU A 175 4.37 0.75 -2.14
CA GLU A 175 4.49 -0.65 -1.70
C GLU A 175 5.77 -1.28 -2.25
N ASP A 176 5.98 -1.18 -3.57
CA ASP A 176 7.15 -1.75 -4.24
C ASP A 176 8.47 -1.19 -3.69
N ARG A 177 8.48 0.10 -3.31
CA ARG A 177 9.63 0.76 -2.69
C ARG A 177 9.96 0.17 -1.33
N ILE A 178 8.94 -0.06 -0.48
CA ILE A 178 9.10 -0.68 0.84
C ILE A 178 9.59 -2.11 0.68
N VAL A 179 8.88 -2.95 -0.08
CA VAL A 179 9.26 -4.36 -0.29
C VAL A 179 10.67 -4.49 -0.84
N LYS A 180 11.03 -3.66 -1.84
CA LYS A 180 12.38 -3.63 -2.39
C LYS A 180 13.42 -3.27 -1.33
N SER A 181 13.16 -2.22 -0.55
CA SER A 181 14.09 -1.74 0.48
C SER A 181 14.29 -2.81 1.57
N GLU A 182 13.22 -3.37 2.10
CA GLU A 182 13.27 -4.40 3.14
C GLU A 182 13.99 -5.68 2.66
N MET A 183 13.68 -6.17 1.45
CA MET A 183 14.38 -7.30 0.86
C MET A 183 15.87 -7.02 0.65
N GLN A 184 16.22 -5.80 0.21
CA GLN A 184 17.63 -5.40 0.04
C GLN A 184 18.36 -5.30 1.38
N GLN A 185 17.70 -4.78 2.42
CA GLN A 185 18.28 -4.71 3.78
C GLN A 185 18.50 -6.11 4.36
N ALA A 186 17.53 -7.01 4.18
CA ALA A 186 17.63 -8.39 4.62
C ALA A 186 18.74 -9.18 3.87
N ALA A 187 18.95 -8.85 2.59
CA ALA A 187 20.00 -9.44 1.76
C ALA A 187 21.39 -8.82 2.01
N ARG A 188 21.45 -7.68 2.71
CA ARG A 188 22.70 -7.00 3.00
C ARG A 188 23.37 -7.64 4.21
N GLY A 189 24.60 -8.11 4.02
CA GLY A 189 25.42 -8.63 5.11
C GLY A 189 25.98 -7.53 5.97
N CYS A 190 27.25 -7.20 5.78
CA CYS A 190 27.94 -6.16 6.54
C CYS A 190 27.31 -4.76 6.35
N THR A 191 27.18 -4.01 7.47
CA THR A 191 26.72 -2.60 7.50
C THR A 191 27.81 -1.66 8.00
N CYS A 192 29.05 -2.13 8.16
CA CYS A 192 30.18 -1.28 8.52
C CYS A 192 30.48 -0.25 7.43
N PRO A 193 31.04 0.92 7.79
CA PRO A 193 31.56 1.86 6.82
C PRO A 193 32.59 1.19 5.89
N PRO A 194 32.64 1.55 4.59
CA PRO A 194 33.58 0.95 3.62
C PRO A 194 35.05 1.10 4.01
N GLU A 195 35.36 2.10 4.81
CA GLU A 195 36.73 2.43 5.26
C GLU A 195 37.25 1.47 6.37
N PHE A 196 36.37 0.67 6.95
CA PHE A 196 36.78 -0.26 8.00
C PHE A 196 37.53 -1.45 7.39
N PRO A 197 38.81 -1.69 7.85
CA PRO A 197 39.62 -2.77 7.30
C PRO A 197 39.07 -4.18 7.63
N VAL A 198 38.25 -4.29 8.68
CA VAL A 198 37.67 -5.56 9.13
C VAL A 198 36.21 -5.32 9.54
N CYS A 199 35.33 -6.24 9.19
CA CYS A 199 33.93 -6.20 9.61
C CYS A 199 33.81 -6.42 11.12
N VAL A 200 33.23 -5.46 11.83
CA VAL A 200 32.99 -5.51 13.28
C VAL A 200 31.50 -5.67 13.64
N CYS A 201 30.56 -5.56 12.65
CA CYS A 201 29.13 -5.64 12.94
C CYS A 201 28.60 -7.08 13.06
N GLY A 202 29.34 -8.09 12.60
CA GLY A 202 28.93 -9.50 12.63
C GLY A 202 27.66 -9.83 11.84
N LYS A 203 27.07 -8.84 11.14
CA LYS A 203 25.80 -9.01 10.43
C LYS A 203 25.98 -9.92 9.21
N LYS A 204 25.15 -10.94 9.12
CA LYS A 204 25.05 -11.85 7.96
C LYS A 204 23.78 -11.54 7.17
N PRO A 205 23.77 -11.76 5.84
CA PRO A 205 22.53 -11.68 5.08
C PRO A 205 21.55 -12.74 5.57
N LEU A 206 20.29 -12.37 5.66
CA LEU A 206 19.19 -13.25 6.06
C LEU A 206 18.53 -13.93 4.86
N VAL A 207 18.59 -13.25 3.70
CA VAL A 207 17.99 -13.75 2.45
C VAL A 207 18.92 -13.51 1.27
N LYS A 208 18.71 -14.24 0.19
CA LYS A 208 19.21 -13.89 -1.15
C LYS A 208 18.06 -13.43 -2.03
N LEU A 209 18.28 -12.41 -2.86
CA LEU A 209 17.28 -11.94 -3.82
C LEU A 209 17.18 -12.92 -4.99
N VAL A 210 16.03 -13.55 -5.17
CA VAL A 210 15.75 -14.40 -6.34
C VAL A 210 15.47 -13.52 -7.56
N THR A 211 14.69 -12.43 -7.35
CA THR A 211 14.41 -11.45 -8.39
C THR A 211 15.19 -10.16 -8.12
N ARG A 212 16.17 -9.82 -8.95
CA ARG A 212 16.87 -8.51 -8.88
C ARG A 212 16.01 -7.37 -9.39
N LYS A 213 15.22 -7.62 -10.44
CA LYS A 213 14.17 -6.74 -10.98
C LYS A 213 12.81 -7.38 -10.69
N PRO A 214 11.74 -6.61 -10.51
CA PRO A 214 10.42 -7.19 -10.34
C PRO A 214 10.01 -7.93 -11.62
N ILE A 215 9.29 -9.03 -11.44
CA ILE A 215 8.55 -9.67 -12.54
C ILE A 215 7.26 -8.87 -12.72
N VAL A 216 6.91 -8.55 -13.95
CA VAL A 216 5.72 -7.79 -14.33
C VAL A 216 4.86 -8.61 -15.29
N SER A 217 3.57 -8.30 -15.34
CA SER A 217 2.60 -8.98 -16.20
C SER A 217 2.97 -8.87 -17.68
N GLY A 218 2.87 -9.98 -18.38
CA GLY A 218 3.07 -10.04 -19.82
C GLY A 218 1.86 -9.54 -20.62
N PRO A 219 2.00 -9.31 -21.97
CA PRO A 219 0.89 -8.84 -22.79
C PRO A 219 -0.36 -9.73 -22.72
N ALA A 220 -0.22 -11.04 -22.78
CA ALA A 220 -1.33 -11.98 -22.72
C ALA A 220 -2.10 -11.87 -21.39
N GLU A 221 -1.38 -11.79 -20.26
CA GLU A 221 -2.01 -11.58 -18.95
C GLU A 221 -2.77 -10.26 -18.87
N LEU A 222 -2.23 -9.19 -19.50
CA LEU A 222 -2.87 -7.87 -19.50
C LEU A 222 -4.14 -7.81 -20.36
N GLU A 223 -4.24 -8.65 -21.39
CA GLU A 223 -5.46 -8.81 -22.19
C GLU A 223 -6.58 -9.46 -21.37
N GLU A 224 -6.25 -10.50 -20.60
CA GLU A 224 -7.20 -11.21 -19.74
C GLU A 224 -7.50 -10.46 -18.44
N ASN A 225 -6.48 -9.83 -17.84
CA ASN A 225 -6.58 -9.12 -16.55
C ASN A 225 -5.92 -7.73 -16.63
N PRO A 226 -6.62 -6.70 -17.11
CA PRO A 226 -6.10 -5.33 -17.17
C PRO A 226 -5.69 -4.75 -15.79
N ARG A 227 -6.23 -5.30 -14.68
CA ARG A 227 -5.88 -4.88 -13.31
C ARG A 227 -4.45 -5.25 -12.94
N ALA A 228 -3.87 -6.28 -13.56
CA ALA A 228 -2.48 -6.70 -13.37
C ALA A 228 -1.43 -5.71 -13.94
N ARG A 229 -1.86 -4.66 -14.64
CA ARG A 229 -0.94 -3.69 -15.30
C ARG A 229 0.08 -3.06 -14.37
N SER A 230 -0.26 -2.86 -13.11
CA SER A 230 0.63 -2.25 -12.12
C SER A 230 1.29 -3.28 -11.20
N ALA A 231 0.96 -4.56 -11.35
CA ALA A 231 1.47 -5.64 -10.53
C ALA A 231 3.00 -5.81 -10.69
N LYS A 232 3.68 -6.00 -9.57
CA LYS A 232 5.12 -6.28 -9.52
C LYS A 232 5.38 -7.37 -8.50
N LEU A 233 5.86 -8.52 -8.97
CA LEU A 233 6.27 -9.61 -8.10
C LEU A 233 7.76 -9.52 -7.75
N ARG A 234 8.06 -9.58 -6.46
CA ARG A 234 9.42 -9.73 -5.94
C ARG A 234 9.53 -11.00 -5.10
N VAL A 235 10.67 -11.68 -5.22
CA VAL A 235 10.94 -12.93 -4.51
C VAL A 235 12.33 -12.88 -3.87
N ALA A 236 12.37 -13.29 -2.59
CA ALA A 236 13.59 -13.54 -1.84
C ALA A 236 13.56 -14.95 -1.25
N GLU A 237 14.73 -15.57 -1.03
CA GLU A 237 14.88 -16.88 -0.44
C GLU A 237 15.68 -16.78 0.85
N LYS A 238 15.21 -17.42 1.92
CA LYS A 238 15.88 -17.48 3.23
C LYS A 238 17.21 -18.24 3.13
N LEU A 239 18.26 -17.71 3.75
CA LEU A 239 19.58 -18.35 3.84
C LEU A 239 19.70 -19.23 5.08
#